data_785af19e8a7da39bece0748bd02b4746
#
_entry.id   785af19e8a7da39bece0748bd02b4746
#
_cell.length_a   1.000
_cell.length_b   1.000
_cell.length_c   1.000
_cell.angle_alpha   90.00
_cell.angle_beta   90.00
_cell.angle_gamma   90.00
#
_symmetry.space_group_name_H-M   'P 1'
#
loop_
_entity.id
_entity.type
_entity.pdbx_description
1 polymer ?
#
loop_
_entity_poly.entity_id
_entity_poly.type
_entity_poly.pdbx_seq_one_letter_code
_entity_poly.pdbx_strand_id
1 'polypeptide(L)'
;TPVILVHGYGGNSANFLFMQWRLKWRGWGNVYSVSYTPPHINARKLAQQVNDHVERILASTGAQKAHIVCHSMGGPLTRYALKNLGLAGKVDRVITLGSPHYGSRIAGLFPAQGSAAQMRYQSPFVQELAEGGSCPGGARFFSIYSNLDNFVLPVSTAVLDGAEANINVPYLGHCALLYSNRVLDQVERCLLSPKPEV
;
A
#
# COMPACT_ATOMS: atom_id res chain seq x y z
N THR A 1 2.72 -12.41 13.40
CA THR A 1 3.07 -11.63 12.19
C THR A 1 2.64 -10.19 12.40
N PRO A 2 3.54 -9.20 12.36
CA PRO A 2 3.18 -7.79 12.50
C PRO A 2 2.40 -7.30 11.28
N VAL A 3 1.47 -6.35 11.50
CA VAL A 3 0.76 -5.59 10.47
C VAL A 3 1.36 -4.19 10.42
N ILE A 4 1.87 -3.80 9.26
CA ILE A 4 2.56 -2.51 9.06
C ILE A 4 1.70 -1.64 8.15
N LEU A 5 1.38 -0.43 8.62
CA LEU A 5 0.51 0.53 7.95
C LEU A 5 1.36 1.62 7.30
N VAL A 6 1.23 1.81 5.97
CA VAL A 6 2.05 2.70 5.14
C VAL A 6 1.16 3.75 4.49
N HIS A 7 1.33 5.03 4.88
CA HIS A 7 0.50 6.15 4.41
C HIS A 7 0.72 6.55 2.94
N GLY A 8 -0.09 7.49 2.44
CA GLY A 8 0.01 8.06 1.11
C GLY A 8 0.86 9.34 1.03
N TYR A 9 0.82 10.01 -0.12
CA TYR A 9 1.52 11.26 -0.38
C TYR A 9 1.12 12.35 0.64
N GLY A 10 2.11 13.03 1.21
CA GLY A 10 1.89 14.12 2.17
C GLY A 10 1.27 13.70 3.51
N GLY A 11 1.05 12.40 3.73
CA GLY A 11 0.55 11.88 4.99
C GLY A 11 1.65 11.61 6.02
N ASN A 12 1.25 10.98 7.11
CA ASN A 12 2.11 10.48 8.16
C ASN A 12 1.41 9.31 8.90
N SER A 13 2.06 8.76 9.92
CA SER A 13 1.52 7.63 10.71
C SER A 13 0.14 7.90 11.33
N ALA A 14 -0.20 9.17 11.62
CA ALA A 14 -1.49 9.53 12.20
C ALA A 14 -2.68 9.29 11.27
N ASN A 15 -2.46 9.21 9.96
CA ASN A 15 -3.51 8.86 9.00
C ASN A 15 -4.15 7.50 9.30
N PHE A 16 -3.40 6.60 9.92
CA PHE A 16 -3.84 5.26 10.25
C PHE A 16 -4.31 5.06 11.71
N LEU A 17 -4.38 6.12 12.52
CA LEU A 17 -4.77 6.00 13.94
C LEU A 17 -6.10 5.27 14.13
N PHE A 18 -7.11 5.59 13.32
CA PHE A 18 -8.41 4.91 13.36
C PHE A 18 -8.26 3.41 13.05
N MET A 19 -7.64 3.07 11.93
CA MET A 19 -7.48 1.67 11.51
C MET A 19 -6.59 0.90 12.50
N GLN A 20 -5.50 1.52 12.97
CA GLN A 20 -4.61 0.91 13.96
C GLN A 20 -5.35 0.61 15.27
N TRP A 21 -6.11 1.58 15.77
CA TRP A 21 -6.91 1.39 16.98
C TRP A 21 -7.96 0.31 16.80
N ARG A 22 -8.67 0.30 15.68
CA ARG A 22 -9.71 -0.69 15.37
C ARG A 22 -9.15 -2.10 15.22
N LEU A 23 -8.02 -2.27 14.53
CA LEU A 23 -7.34 -3.56 14.40
C LEU A 23 -6.88 -4.07 15.78
N LYS A 24 -6.27 -3.21 16.59
CA LYS A 24 -5.88 -3.59 17.97
C LYS A 24 -7.08 -4.01 18.81
N TRP A 25 -8.18 -3.27 18.74
CA TRP A 25 -9.41 -3.61 19.44
C TRP A 25 -10.00 -4.97 19.00
N ARG A 26 -9.80 -5.34 17.73
CA ARG A 26 -10.20 -6.65 17.19
C ARG A 26 -9.19 -7.78 17.46
N GLY A 27 -8.16 -7.54 18.28
CA GLY A 27 -7.21 -8.58 18.72
C GLY A 27 -5.90 -8.63 17.93
N TRP A 28 -5.67 -7.73 16.96
CA TRP A 28 -4.40 -7.64 16.27
C TRP A 28 -3.35 -6.94 17.17
N GLY A 29 -2.55 -7.72 17.93
CA GLY A 29 -1.62 -7.16 18.93
C GLY A 29 -0.47 -6.33 18.35
N ASN A 30 0.08 -6.76 17.21
CA ASN A 30 1.29 -6.20 16.62
C ASN A 30 0.95 -5.35 15.38
N VAL A 31 0.42 -4.14 15.58
CA VAL A 31 0.08 -3.19 14.52
C VAL A 31 0.93 -1.94 14.64
N TYR A 32 1.72 -1.65 13.60
CA TYR A 32 2.66 -0.54 13.52
C TYR A 32 2.27 0.40 12.38
N SER A 33 2.37 1.69 12.62
CA SER A 33 2.20 2.71 11.58
C SER A 33 3.53 3.41 11.35
N VAL A 34 3.97 3.47 10.10
CA VAL A 34 5.27 4.04 9.73
C VAL A 34 5.10 5.35 8.98
N SER A 35 6.10 6.23 9.09
CA SER A 35 6.15 7.50 8.36
C SER A 35 7.41 7.56 7.52
N TYR A 36 7.28 8.13 6.33
CA TYR A 36 8.39 8.44 5.43
C TYR A 36 8.30 9.91 4.97
N THR A 37 9.44 10.55 4.79
CA THR A 37 9.51 12.00 4.58
C THR A 37 10.83 12.39 3.90
N PRO A 38 10.92 13.58 3.28
CA PRO A 38 9.84 14.47 2.88
C PRO A 38 9.11 13.97 1.62
N PRO A 39 7.82 14.27 1.43
CA PRO A 39 7.02 13.67 0.36
C PRO A 39 7.46 14.06 -1.06
N HIS A 40 8.16 15.17 -1.22
CA HIS A 40 8.57 15.70 -2.52
C HIS A 40 9.84 15.08 -3.11
N ILE A 41 10.53 14.20 -2.39
CA ILE A 41 11.72 13.52 -2.92
C ILE A 41 11.34 12.36 -3.85
N ASN A 42 12.36 11.77 -4.47
CA ASN A 42 12.19 10.63 -5.37
C ASN A 42 11.50 9.45 -4.68
N ALA A 43 10.50 8.86 -5.33
CA ALA A 43 9.73 7.72 -4.81
C ALA A 43 10.63 6.52 -4.44
N ARG A 44 11.72 6.27 -5.16
CA ARG A 44 12.66 5.18 -4.82
C ARG A 44 13.32 5.41 -3.47
N LYS A 45 13.64 6.69 -3.12
CA LYS A 45 14.17 7.04 -1.78
C LYS A 45 13.12 6.87 -0.70
N LEU A 46 11.85 7.20 -0.98
CA LEU A 46 10.75 6.96 -0.05
C LEU A 46 10.49 5.45 0.14
N ALA A 47 10.57 4.67 -0.93
CA ALA A 47 10.47 3.21 -0.85
C ALA A 47 11.61 2.61 -0.01
N GLN A 48 12.83 3.18 -0.05
CA GLN A 48 13.92 2.77 0.82
C GLN A 48 13.57 3.02 2.30
N GLN A 49 12.98 4.17 2.63
CA GLN A 49 12.53 4.42 4.00
C GLN A 49 11.47 3.42 4.46
N VAL A 50 10.51 3.07 3.58
CA VAL A 50 9.52 2.02 3.87
C VAL A 50 10.22 0.68 4.12
N ASN A 51 11.15 0.29 3.26
CA ASN A 51 11.97 -0.91 3.43
C ASN A 51 12.65 -0.95 4.80
N ASP A 52 13.33 0.12 5.17
CA ASP A 52 14.09 0.21 6.43
C ASP A 52 13.18 0.14 7.66
N HIS A 53 11.97 0.67 7.57
CA HIS A 53 10.96 0.54 8.63
C HIS A 53 10.48 -0.91 8.77
N VAL A 54 10.19 -1.58 7.66
CA VAL A 54 9.75 -2.99 7.68
C VAL A 54 10.85 -3.87 8.28
N GLU A 55 12.09 -3.72 7.84
CA GLU A 55 13.23 -4.47 8.35
C GLU A 55 13.43 -4.27 9.86
N ARG A 56 13.35 -3.02 10.34
CA ARG A 56 13.45 -2.72 11.78
C ARG A 56 12.34 -3.37 12.60
N ILE A 57 11.10 -3.37 12.10
CA ILE A 57 9.97 -4.01 12.78
C ILE A 57 10.15 -5.52 12.80
N LEU A 58 10.57 -6.14 11.70
CA LEU A 58 10.86 -7.56 11.67
C LEU A 58 11.95 -7.94 12.67
N ALA A 59 13.05 -7.19 12.68
CA ALA A 59 14.15 -7.40 13.61
C ALA A 59 13.71 -7.25 15.09
N SER A 60 12.93 -6.21 15.40
CA SER A 60 12.47 -5.94 16.76
C SER A 60 11.43 -6.93 17.29
N THR A 61 10.67 -7.55 16.39
CA THR A 61 9.61 -8.51 16.75
C THR A 61 10.05 -9.97 16.62
N GLY A 62 11.21 -10.23 16.03
CA GLY A 62 11.67 -11.60 15.72
C GLY A 62 10.81 -12.29 14.64
N ALA A 63 9.91 -11.55 13.97
CA ALA A 63 9.01 -12.12 12.99
C ALA A 63 9.74 -12.32 11.65
N GLN A 64 9.50 -13.47 11.00
CA GLN A 64 10.10 -13.77 9.69
C GLN A 64 9.39 -13.03 8.55
N LYS A 65 8.10 -12.71 8.71
CA LYS A 65 7.27 -12.04 7.70
C LYS A 65 6.35 -11.01 8.35
N ALA A 66 6.01 -9.98 7.56
CA ALA A 66 5.01 -8.98 7.91
C ALA A 66 3.80 -9.05 6.96
N HIS A 67 2.68 -8.47 7.38
CA HIS A 67 1.61 -8.01 6.50
C HIS A 67 1.73 -6.49 6.34
N ILE A 68 1.48 -5.97 5.15
CA ILE A 68 1.54 -4.53 4.89
C ILE A 68 0.18 -4.06 4.40
N VAL A 69 -0.35 -3.00 5.02
CA VAL A 69 -1.54 -2.29 4.56
C VAL A 69 -1.11 -0.90 4.11
N CYS A 70 -1.33 -0.58 2.83
CA CYS A 70 -0.86 0.65 2.23
C CYS A 70 -2.04 1.52 1.81
N HIS A 71 -1.92 2.84 1.96
CA HIS A 71 -2.85 3.79 1.37
C HIS A 71 -2.20 4.56 0.23
N SER A 72 -2.92 4.73 -0.89
CA SER A 72 -2.50 5.62 -1.98
C SER A 72 -1.07 5.32 -2.48
N MET A 73 -0.19 6.31 -2.51
CA MET A 73 1.21 6.17 -2.93
C MET A 73 1.99 5.09 -2.14
N GLY A 74 1.58 4.77 -0.91
CA GLY A 74 2.20 3.70 -0.14
C GLY A 74 2.21 2.34 -0.85
N GLY A 75 1.21 2.05 -1.71
CA GLY A 75 1.16 0.83 -2.50
C GLY A 75 2.30 0.72 -3.51
N PRO A 76 2.46 1.67 -4.46
CA PRO A 76 3.59 1.72 -5.38
C PRO A 76 4.96 1.69 -4.68
N LEU A 77 5.14 2.40 -3.54
CA LEU A 77 6.38 2.37 -2.76
C LEU A 77 6.67 0.96 -2.20
N THR A 78 5.66 0.29 -1.67
CA THR A 78 5.78 -1.08 -1.15
C THR A 78 6.10 -2.07 -2.27
N ARG A 79 5.46 -1.93 -3.45
CA ARG A 79 5.79 -2.75 -4.62
C ARG A 79 7.24 -2.56 -5.06
N TYR A 80 7.73 -1.33 -5.07
CA TYR A 80 9.13 -1.04 -5.39
C TYR A 80 10.08 -1.69 -4.37
N ALA A 81 9.78 -1.59 -3.09
CA ALA A 81 10.60 -2.21 -2.04
C ALA A 81 10.63 -3.75 -2.15
N LEU A 82 9.51 -4.38 -2.47
CA LEU A 82 9.43 -5.82 -2.72
C LEU A 82 10.19 -6.25 -3.98
N LYS A 83 10.18 -5.43 -5.02
CA LYS A 83 10.82 -5.74 -6.30
C LYS A 83 12.34 -5.51 -6.25
N ASN A 84 12.78 -4.42 -5.61
CA ASN A 84 14.13 -3.89 -5.81
C ASN A 84 14.97 -3.73 -4.52
N LEU A 85 14.36 -3.78 -3.30
CA LEU A 85 15.06 -3.39 -2.07
C LEU A 85 15.18 -4.51 -1.01
N GLY A 86 14.79 -5.74 -1.35
CA GLY A 86 15.05 -6.90 -0.49
C GLY A 86 13.93 -7.29 0.46
N LEU A 87 12.70 -6.77 0.28
CA LEU A 87 11.51 -7.26 1.01
C LEU A 87 10.92 -8.56 0.42
N ALA A 88 11.43 -9.03 -0.73
CA ALA A 88 11.02 -10.31 -1.29
C ALA A 88 11.15 -11.43 -0.26
N GLY A 89 10.10 -12.25 -0.11
CA GLY A 89 10.05 -13.33 0.89
C GLY A 89 9.79 -12.90 2.33
N LYS A 90 9.91 -11.60 2.67
CA LYS A 90 9.69 -11.05 4.02
C LYS A 90 8.30 -10.47 4.24
N VAL A 91 7.48 -10.42 3.21
CA VAL A 91 6.09 -9.96 3.29
C VAL A 91 5.18 -11.09 2.83
N ASP A 92 4.16 -11.39 3.62
CA ASP A 92 3.19 -12.44 3.29
C ASP A 92 1.99 -11.86 2.53
N ARG A 93 1.48 -10.70 2.97
CA ARG A 93 0.33 -10.03 2.34
C ARG A 93 0.59 -8.54 2.17
N VAL A 94 0.15 -8.02 1.03
CA VAL A 94 0.07 -6.57 0.76
C VAL A 94 -1.38 -6.24 0.44
N ILE A 95 -1.97 -5.37 1.25
CA ILE A 95 -3.34 -4.89 1.07
C ILE A 95 -3.25 -3.40 0.75
N THR A 96 -3.71 -3.00 -0.41
CA THR A 96 -3.65 -1.62 -0.86
C THR A 96 -5.03 -0.97 -0.81
N LEU A 97 -5.08 0.28 -0.38
CA LEU A 97 -6.29 1.09 -0.24
C LEU A 97 -6.20 2.27 -1.20
N GLY A 98 -6.96 2.28 -2.29
CA GLY A 98 -6.94 3.35 -3.27
C GLY A 98 -5.54 3.65 -3.81
N SER A 99 -4.75 2.64 -4.13
CA SER A 99 -3.38 2.82 -4.60
C SER A 99 -3.33 2.94 -6.13
N PRO A 100 -2.65 3.98 -6.67
CA PRO A 100 -2.52 4.17 -8.11
C PRO A 100 -1.43 3.25 -8.68
N HIS A 101 -1.72 1.98 -8.86
CA HIS A 101 -0.75 0.96 -9.30
C HIS A 101 -0.15 1.24 -10.67
N TYR A 102 -0.91 1.95 -11.53
CA TYR A 102 -0.50 2.39 -12.87
C TYR A 102 -0.48 3.92 -12.99
N GLY A 103 -0.39 4.60 -11.83
CA GLY A 103 -0.39 6.05 -11.73
C GLY A 103 -1.79 6.68 -11.74
N SER A 104 -1.83 8.00 -11.62
CA SER A 104 -3.07 8.77 -11.67
C SER A 104 -2.92 10.04 -12.50
N ARG A 105 -3.97 10.39 -13.26
CA ARG A 105 -4.02 11.67 -13.98
C ARG A 105 -4.07 12.85 -13.03
N ILE A 106 -4.67 12.72 -11.86
CA ILE A 106 -4.71 13.76 -10.82
C ILE A 106 -3.30 14.11 -10.33
N ALA A 107 -2.36 13.15 -10.34
CA ALA A 107 -0.96 13.43 -10.03
C ALA A 107 -0.31 14.47 -10.97
N GLY A 108 -0.90 14.71 -12.14
CA GLY A 108 -0.50 15.78 -13.06
C GLY A 108 -0.76 17.20 -12.53
N LEU A 109 -1.66 17.36 -11.56
CA LEU A 109 -1.96 18.65 -10.91
C LEU A 109 -0.98 18.99 -9.78
N PHE A 110 -0.15 18.05 -9.38
CA PHE A 110 0.90 18.22 -8.38
C PHE A 110 2.24 18.60 -9.03
N PRO A 111 3.23 19.05 -8.24
CA PRO A 111 4.54 19.45 -8.77
C PRO A 111 5.12 18.40 -9.72
N ALA A 112 5.76 18.89 -10.80
CA ALA A 112 6.35 18.03 -11.84
C ALA A 112 7.68 17.38 -11.41
N GLN A 113 7.94 17.29 -10.11
CA GLN A 113 9.17 16.78 -9.54
C GLN A 113 8.88 15.78 -8.41
N GLY A 114 9.87 14.94 -8.09
CA GLY A 114 9.83 14.00 -6.99
C GLY A 114 8.76 12.91 -7.14
N SER A 115 8.26 12.43 -6.01
CA SER A 115 7.33 11.30 -5.96
C SER A 115 5.98 11.59 -6.62
N ALA A 116 5.49 12.84 -6.55
CA ALA A 116 4.23 13.22 -7.21
C ALA A 116 4.31 13.04 -8.73
N ALA A 117 5.40 13.50 -9.35
CA ALA A 117 5.62 13.28 -10.78
C ALA A 117 5.71 11.79 -11.14
N GLN A 118 6.31 10.99 -10.27
CA GLN A 118 6.45 9.55 -10.46
C GLN A 118 5.12 8.78 -10.28
N MET A 119 4.12 9.37 -9.63
CA MET A 119 2.76 8.82 -9.53
C MET A 119 1.84 9.24 -10.69
N ARG A 120 2.34 9.99 -11.68
CA ARG A 120 1.55 10.33 -12.87
C ARG A 120 1.19 9.07 -13.67
N TYR A 121 0.02 9.13 -14.30
CA TYR A 121 -0.47 8.05 -15.14
C TYR A 121 0.58 7.65 -16.19
N GLN A 122 0.90 6.36 -16.26
CA GLN A 122 1.91 5.79 -17.15
C GLN A 122 3.31 6.43 -17.05
N SER A 123 3.68 6.99 -15.88
CA SER A 123 5.06 7.45 -15.68
C SER A 123 6.06 6.29 -15.77
N PRO A 124 7.33 6.57 -16.09
CA PRO A 124 8.36 5.53 -16.13
C PRO A 124 8.47 4.72 -14.84
N PHE A 125 8.23 5.35 -13.68
CA PHE A 125 8.27 4.66 -12.39
C PHE A 125 7.16 3.60 -12.26
N VAL A 126 5.91 3.93 -12.63
CA VAL A 126 4.81 2.96 -12.53
C VAL A 126 4.89 1.89 -13.62
N GLN A 127 5.47 2.21 -14.79
CA GLN A 127 5.76 1.22 -15.83
C GLN A 127 6.83 0.22 -15.37
N GLU A 128 7.91 0.69 -14.76
CA GLU A 128 8.94 -0.16 -14.13
C GLU A 128 8.34 -1.13 -13.11
N LEU A 129 7.35 -0.69 -12.34
CA LEU A 129 6.68 -1.55 -11.35
C LEU A 129 5.84 -2.67 -12.00
N ALA A 130 5.37 -2.49 -13.22
CA ALA A 130 4.58 -3.50 -13.95
C ALA A 130 5.46 -4.53 -14.68
N GLU A 131 6.72 -4.20 -14.97
CA GLU A 131 7.65 -5.08 -15.64
C GLU A 131 7.91 -6.37 -14.84
N GLY A 132 7.84 -7.53 -15.47
CA GLY A 132 8.08 -8.81 -14.81
C GLY A 132 6.97 -9.27 -13.86
N GLY A 133 5.82 -8.59 -13.86
CA GLY A 133 4.66 -8.89 -13.03
C GLY A 133 4.35 -7.83 -11.98
N SER A 134 3.05 -7.58 -11.80
CA SER A 134 2.58 -6.48 -10.95
C SER A 134 2.61 -6.78 -9.44
N CYS A 135 2.72 -8.07 -9.06
CA CYS A 135 2.72 -8.55 -7.67
C CYS A 135 4.09 -9.17 -7.29
N PRO A 136 5.12 -8.35 -7.03
CA PRO A 136 6.48 -8.84 -6.82
C PRO A 136 6.69 -9.48 -5.44
N GLY A 137 7.82 -10.17 -5.29
CA GLY A 137 8.36 -10.63 -4.01
C GLY A 137 7.69 -11.85 -3.39
N GLY A 138 6.80 -12.54 -4.12
CA GLY A 138 6.07 -13.71 -3.62
C GLY A 138 5.03 -13.37 -2.54
N ALA A 139 4.68 -12.10 -2.36
CA ALA A 139 3.62 -11.67 -1.48
C ALA A 139 2.25 -11.81 -2.16
N ARG A 140 1.21 -12.08 -1.38
CA ARG A 140 -0.18 -12.09 -1.83
C ARG A 140 -0.72 -10.67 -1.82
N PHE A 141 -1.20 -10.21 -2.99
CA PHE A 141 -1.70 -8.84 -3.13
C PHE A 141 -3.22 -8.79 -3.15
N PHE A 142 -3.77 -7.80 -2.45
CA PHE A 142 -5.20 -7.47 -2.43
C PHE A 142 -5.33 -5.98 -2.68
N SER A 143 -6.10 -5.57 -3.67
CA SER A 143 -6.37 -4.16 -3.93
C SER A 143 -7.80 -3.81 -3.55
N ILE A 144 -7.97 -2.92 -2.56
CA ILE A 144 -9.24 -2.38 -2.14
C ILE A 144 -9.35 -0.96 -2.70
N TYR A 145 -10.41 -0.67 -3.43
CA TYR A 145 -10.60 0.61 -4.09
C TYR A 145 -12.07 1.05 -4.06
N SER A 146 -12.33 2.28 -4.47
CA SER A 146 -13.70 2.80 -4.61
C SER A 146 -13.91 3.39 -6.00
N ASN A 147 -15.10 3.17 -6.54
CA ASN A 147 -15.53 3.78 -7.81
C ASN A 147 -15.73 5.29 -7.72
N LEU A 148 -15.76 5.87 -6.52
CA LEU A 148 -15.82 7.31 -6.28
C LEU A 148 -14.50 7.88 -5.72
N ASP A 149 -13.39 7.16 -5.91
CA ASP A 149 -12.08 7.69 -5.58
C ASP A 149 -11.77 8.90 -6.49
N ASN A 150 -11.54 10.05 -5.86
CA ASN A 150 -11.32 11.33 -6.53
C ASN A 150 -9.84 11.68 -6.73
N PHE A 151 -8.91 10.81 -6.29
CA PHE A 151 -7.45 10.98 -6.45
C PHE A 151 -6.83 9.93 -7.37
N VAL A 152 -7.44 8.76 -7.52
CA VAL A 152 -6.95 7.70 -8.41
C VAL A 152 -7.82 7.64 -9.66
N LEU A 153 -7.39 8.35 -10.68
CA LEU A 153 -8.11 8.47 -11.94
C LEU A 153 -7.22 8.11 -13.15
N PRO A 154 -7.69 7.27 -14.07
CA PRO A 154 -8.96 6.52 -13.97
C PRO A 154 -8.93 5.50 -12.84
N VAL A 155 -10.08 5.17 -12.27
CA VAL A 155 -10.21 4.23 -11.14
C VAL A 155 -9.63 2.85 -11.48
N SER A 156 -9.63 2.47 -12.75
CA SER A 156 -9.01 1.22 -13.24
C SER A 156 -7.52 1.10 -12.88
N THR A 157 -6.83 2.22 -12.59
CA THR A 157 -5.43 2.17 -12.17
C THR A 157 -5.22 1.68 -10.74
N ALA A 158 -6.30 1.57 -9.96
CA ALA A 158 -6.29 0.91 -8.66
C ALA A 158 -6.51 -0.61 -8.75
N VAL A 159 -7.00 -1.12 -9.87
CA VAL A 159 -7.09 -2.56 -10.13
C VAL A 159 -5.71 -3.08 -10.44
N LEU A 160 -5.23 -4.07 -9.68
CA LEU A 160 -3.88 -4.60 -9.80
C LEU A 160 -3.89 -5.96 -10.48
N ASP A 161 -3.22 -6.06 -11.62
CA ASP A 161 -3.07 -7.32 -12.35
C ASP A 161 -2.29 -8.35 -11.52
N GLY A 162 -2.79 -9.58 -11.48
CA GLY A 162 -2.19 -10.64 -10.69
C GLY A 162 -2.46 -10.55 -9.19
N ALA A 163 -3.24 -9.56 -8.71
CA ALA A 163 -3.70 -9.56 -7.33
C ALA A 163 -4.65 -10.73 -7.07
N GLU A 164 -4.60 -11.28 -5.87
CA GLU A 164 -5.49 -12.34 -5.43
C GLU A 164 -6.97 -11.88 -5.42
N ALA A 165 -7.20 -10.61 -5.07
CA ALA A 165 -8.50 -9.98 -5.21
C ALA A 165 -8.38 -8.47 -5.46
N ASN A 166 -9.27 -7.96 -6.32
CA ASN A 166 -9.53 -6.55 -6.51
C ASN A 166 -10.95 -6.26 -5.97
N ILE A 167 -11.05 -5.53 -4.87
CA ILE A 167 -12.27 -5.37 -4.08
C ILE A 167 -12.77 -3.94 -4.20
N ASN A 168 -13.91 -3.75 -4.85
CA ASN A 168 -14.57 -2.45 -4.87
C ASN A 168 -15.42 -2.24 -3.60
N VAL A 169 -15.11 -1.19 -2.85
CA VAL A 169 -15.94 -0.69 -1.73
C VAL A 169 -16.58 0.62 -2.19
N PRO A 170 -17.78 0.58 -2.77
CA PRO A 170 -18.35 1.71 -3.49
C PRO A 170 -18.69 2.89 -2.60
N TYR A 171 -18.79 4.08 -3.22
CA TYR A 171 -19.27 5.33 -2.62
C TYR A 171 -18.35 5.89 -1.52
N LEU A 172 -17.03 5.72 -1.64
CA LEU A 172 -16.04 6.30 -0.75
C LEU A 172 -15.09 7.21 -1.54
N GLY A 173 -14.86 8.40 -1.04
CA GLY A 173 -13.74 9.23 -1.51
C GLY A 173 -12.39 8.67 -1.03
N HIS A 174 -11.30 9.12 -1.63
CA HIS A 174 -9.95 8.61 -1.40
C HIS A 174 -9.55 8.50 0.09
N CYS A 175 -9.68 9.60 0.84
CA CYS A 175 -9.31 9.61 2.26
C CYS A 175 -10.31 8.83 3.12
N ALA A 176 -11.58 8.71 2.69
CA ALA A 176 -12.60 7.98 3.42
C ALA A 176 -12.30 6.47 3.51
N LEU A 177 -11.47 5.93 2.60
CA LEU A 177 -11.00 4.55 2.66
C LEU A 177 -10.26 4.24 3.98
N LEU A 178 -9.59 5.22 4.58
CA LEU A 178 -8.85 5.05 5.84
C LEU A 178 -9.76 4.94 7.08
N TYR A 179 -10.99 5.47 7.00
CA TYR A 179 -11.88 5.63 8.14
C TYR A 179 -13.16 4.80 8.05
N SER A 180 -13.34 4.04 6.96
CA SER A 180 -14.52 3.23 6.71
C SER A 180 -14.45 1.87 7.41
N ASN A 181 -15.44 1.55 8.22
CA ASN A 181 -15.59 0.20 8.79
C ASN A 181 -15.73 -0.87 7.69
N ARG A 182 -16.39 -0.53 6.57
CA ARG A 182 -16.51 -1.46 5.43
C ARG A 182 -15.15 -1.81 4.82
N VAL A 183 -14.24 -0.84 4.73
CA VAL A 183 -12.86 -1.07 4.28
C VAL A 183 -12.08 -1.88 5.31
N LEU A 184 -12.20 -1.53 6.60
CA LEU A 184 -11.56 -2.27 7.68
C LEU A 184 -11.97 -3.75 7.69
N ASP A 185 -13.25 -4.05 7.47
CA ASP A 185 -13.75 -5.42 7.40
C ASP A 185 -13.13 -6.19 6.21
N GLN A 186 -12.93 -5.53 5.06
CA GLN A 186 -12.23 -6.13 3.93
C GLN A 186 -10.73 -6.33 4.21
N VAL A 187 -10.07 -5.35 4.85
CA VAL A 187 -8.66 -5.50 5.27
C VAL A 187 -8.50 -6.72 6.15
N GLU A 188 -9.36 -6.88 7.14
CA GLU A 188 -9.30 -8.02 8.07
C GLU A 188 -9.54 -9.36 7.36
N ARG A 189 -10.52 -9.43 6.45
CA ARG A 189 -10.74 -10.61 5.61
C ARG A 189 -9.50 -10.98 4.79
N CYS A 190 -8.85 -9.98 4.18
CA CYS A 190 -7.61 -10.20 3.43
C CYS A 190 -6.47 -10.67 4.34
N LEU A 191 -6.35 -10.12 5.56
CA LEU A 191 -5.35 -10.54 6.54
C LEU A 191 -5.55 -11.99 7.00
N LEU A 192 -6.81 -12.46 7.06
CA LEU A 192 -7.19 -13.79 7.53
C LEU A 192 -7.36 -14.80 6.38
N SER A 193 -7.31 -14.38 5.12
CA SER A 193 -7.59 -15.27 4.00
C SER A 193 -6.65 -16.50 4.03
N PRO A 194 -7.18 -17.73 3.88
CA PRO A 194 -6.34 -18.93 3.88
C PRO A 194 -5.33 -18.87 2.73
N LYS A 195 -4.20 -19.54 2.89
CA LYS A 195 -3.28 -19.73 1.75
C LYS A 195 -3.96 -20.68 0.77
N PRO A 196 -3.79 -20.46 -0.55
CA PRO A 196 -4.22 -21.45 -1.51
C PRO A 196 -3.58 -22.81 -1.16
N GLU A 197 -4.37 -23.85 -1.18
CA GLU A 197 -3.82 -25.20 -1.12
C GLU A 197 -2.96 -25.42 -2.36
N VAL A 198 -1.72 -25.85 -2.18
CA VAL A 198 -0.76 -26.12 -3.26
C VAL A 198 -1.04 -27.51 -3.82
#